data_4f70c19419329afe1ffa931b2babe594
#
_entry.id   4f70c19419329afe1ffa931b2babe594
#
_cell.length_a   1.000
_cell.length_b   1.000
_cell.length_c   1.000
_cell.angle_alpha   90.00
_cell.angle_beta   90.00
_cell.angle_gamma   90.00
#
_symmetry.space_group_name_H-M   'P 1'
#
loop_
_entity.id
_entity.type
_entity.pdbx_description
1 polymer ?
#
loop_
_entity_poly.entity_id
_entity_poly.type
_entity_poly.pdbx_seq_one_letter_code
_entity_poly.pdbx_strand_id
1 'polypeptide(L)'
;MNAPLVHDRIIVRKTDLSYADEARRIEKWVRTQDGATPFHLPQWLTAIERGTGNIAHCLVAEDAAGDVVGMVPLHAVISPLFGKAMVSSGFAVGGGILAGTQGIADRLADAVLQLACELKCGTTELRGGAIPHQGWTVKSDAHAGFESELAADDEAQLLAIPRKQRAEIRKGLDKNLVVETGNGQRDLDWHYRVYAESVRNLGTPVFPRALMAETLNAFGEDADILTVVSDGKPVASVLSLYFNGAVMPYWGGGIWQARALRANDVMYYALMNHARRRGCTRFDFGRSKVGSGPYLFKKNWGFEPKPLSYSIRTLDGSPPRDINPDSAKYRSVVATWRKLPLPIANFFGPWISKGLG
;
A
#
# COMPACT_ATOMS: atom_id res chain seq x y z
N MET A 1 15.06 -39.19 31.63
CA MET A 1 13.77 -39.24 30.90
C MET A 1 13.81 -38.10 29.89
N ASN A 2 14.07 -38.40 28.60
CA ASN A 2 13.99 -37.44 27.51
C ASN A 2 12.50 -37.18 27.23
N ALA A 3 12.03 -35.94 27.45
CA ALA A 3 10.72 -35.54 26.94
C ALA A 3 10.70 -35.76 25.42
N PRO A 4 9.61 -36.31 24.85
CA PRO A 4 9.50 -36.44 23.41
C PRO A 4 9.58 -35.04 22.82
N LEU A 5 10.46 -34.84 21.82
CA LEU A 5 10.42 -33.71 20.93
C LEU A 5 9.05 -33.76 20.24
N VAL A 6 8.12 -32.97 20.69
CA VAL A 6 6.90 -32.69 19.95
C VAL A 6 7.39 -31.97 18.69
N HIS A 7 7.48 -32.73 17.59
CA HIS A 7 7.66 -32.11 16.29
C HIS A 7 6.39 -31.29 16.05
N ASP A 8 6.51 -29.98 16.24
CA ASP A 8 5.47 -29.02 15.87
C ASP A 8 5.15 -29.23 14.40
N ARG A 9 4.09 -30.00 14.15
CA ARG A 9 3.64 -30.31 12.79
C ARG A 9 2.97 -29.06 12.23
N ILE A 10 3.75 -28.22 11.55
CA ILE A 10 3.23 -27.05 10.83
C ILE A 10 2.67 -27.52 9.48
N ILE A 11 1.41 -27.20 9.22
CA ILE A 11 0.72 -27.44 7.97
C ILE A 11 0.50 -26.11 7.27
N VAL A 12 0.95 -25.96 6.02
CA VAL A 12 0.62 -24.80 5.19
C VAL A 12 -0.51 -25.19 4.25
N ARG A 13 -1.57 -24.39 4.24
CA ARG A 13 -2.71 -24.58 3.34
C ARG A 13 -3.15 -23.27 2.68
N LYS A 14 -3.76 -23.40 1.52
CA LYS A 14 -4.53 -22.30 0.92
C LYS A 14 -5.87 -22.21 1.63
N THR A 15 -6.25 -20.99 2.01
CA THR A 15 -7.54 -20.75 2.66
C THR A 15 -8.50 -20.03 1.73
N ASP A 16 -9.79 -20.26 1.93
CA ASP A 16 -10.87 -19.61 1.19
C ASP A 16 -11.48 -18.49 2.04
N LEU A 17 -11.21 -17.24 1.64
CA LEU A 17 -11.69 -16.05 2.33
C LEU A 17 -13.16 -15.71 2.08
N SER A 18 -13.87 -16.48 1.24
CA SER A 18 -15.31 -16.35 1.07
C SER A 18 -16.09 -16.83 2.31
N TYR A 19 -15.49 -17.71 3.12
CA TYR A 19 -16.04 -18.13 4.40
C TYR A 19 -15.76 -17.06 5.46
N ALA A 20 -16.83 -16.40 5.94
CA ALA A 20 -16.73 -15.30 6.88
C ALA A 20 -16.03 -15.65 8.21
N ASP A 21 -16.21 -16.89 8.70
CA ASP A 21 -15.55 -17.35 9.93
C ASP A 21 -14.05 -17.48 9.75
N GLU A 22 -13.60 -17.96 8.62
CA GLU A 22 -12.19 -18.08 8.29
C GLU A 22 -11.55 -16.69 8.12
N ALA A 23 -12.21 -15.80 7.40
CA ALA A 23 -11.74 -14.43 7.26
C ALA A 23 -11.61 -13.73 8.63
N ARG A 24 -12.61 -13.88 9.53
CA ARG A 24 -12.55 -13.33 10.90
C ARG A 24 -11.42 -13.94 11.74
N ARG A 25 -11.20 -15.25 11.60
CA ARG A 25 -10.10 -15.95 12.30
C ARG A 25 -8.74 -15.40 11.91
N ILE A 26 -8.52 -15.21 10.61
CA ILE A 26 -7.27 -14.65 10.07
C ILE A 26 -7.12 -13.19 10.49
N GLU A 27 -8.17 -12.37 10.33
CA GLU A 27 -8.14 -10.96 10.75
C GLU A 27 -7.76 -10.82 12.22
N LYS A 28 -8.41 -11.59 13.11
CA LYS A 28 -8.13 -11.56 14.54
C LYS A 28 -6.65 -11.87 14.82
N TRP A 29 -6.10 -12.88 14.16
CA TRP A 29 -4.69 -13.24 14.32
C TRP A 29 -3.78 -12.14 13.78
N VAL A 30 -4.02 -11.63 12.57
CA VAL A 30 -3.23 -10.55 11.95
C VAL A 30 -3.14 -9.32 12.85
N ARG A 31 -4.27 -8.91 13.47
CA ARG A 31 -4.30 -7.72 14.34
C ARG A 31 -3.45 -7.86 15.60
N THR A 32 -3.05 -9.08 15.98
CA THR A 32 -2.18 -9.34 17.14
C THR A 32 -0.71 -9.50 16.78
N GLN A 33 -0.35 -9.52 15.50
CA GLN A 33 1.02 -9.79 15.09
C GLN A 33 1.85 -8.51 14.95
N ASP A 34 3.05 -8.53 15.50
CA ASP A 34 4.06 -7.51 15.23
C ASP A 34 4.43 -7.52 13.74
N GLY A 35 4.60 -6.33 13.16
CA GLY A 35 4.90 -6.18 11.74
C GLY A 35 3.71 -6.40 10.80
N ALA A 36 2.51 -6.68 11.33
CA ALA A 36 1.30 -6.71 10.52
C ALA A 36 0.97 -5.33 9.94
N THR A 37 0.41 -5.32 8.75
CA THR A 37 -0.04 -4.13 8.03
C THR A 37 -1.47 -4.34 7.55
N PRO A 38 -2.21 -3.30 7.14
CA PRO A 38 -3.55 -3.49 6.59
C PRO A 38 -3.57 -4.38 5.34
N PHE A 39 -2.42 -4.57 4.70
CA PHE A 39 -2.28 -5.41 3.50
C PHE A 39 -2.28 -6.92 3.79
N HIS A 40 -2.20 -7.33 5.05
CA HIS A 40 -2.38 -8.73 5.49
C HIS A 40 -3.84 -9.07 5.77
N LEU A 41 -4.71 -8.07 5.85
CA LEU A 41 -6.11 -8.29 6.17
C LEU A 41 -6.87 -8.93 5.00
N PRO A 42 -7.82 -9.86 5.27
CA PRO A 42 -8.73 -10.40 4.26
C PRO A 42 -9.48 -9.32 3.47
N GLN A 43 -9.81 -8.21 4.11
CA GLN A 43 -10.46 -7.05 3.51
C GLN A 43 -9.65 -6.47 2.34
N TRP A 44 -8.32 -6.35 2.49
CA TRP A 44 -7.45 -5.89 1.41
C TRP A 44 -7.43 -6.87 0.24
N LEU A 45 -7.27 -8.16 0.53
CA LEU A 45 -7.25 -9.21 -0.50
C LEU A 45 -8.53 -9.17 -1.34
N THR A 46 -9.68 -9.14 -0.68
CA THR A 46 -10.99 -9.09 -1.34
C THR A 46 -11.19 -7.78 -2.13
N ALA A 47 -10.78 -6.65 -1.58
CA ALA A 47 -10.90 -5.34 -2.25
C ALA A 47 -10.07 -5.28 -3.55
N ILE A 48 -8.84 -5.80 -3.52
CA ILE A 48 -7.99 -5.87 -4.72
C ILE A 48 -8.61 -6.80 -5.77
N GLU A 49 -9.06 -7.99 -5.39
CA GLU A 49 -9.69 -8.93 -6.33
C GLU A 49 -10.92 -8.32 -7.00
N ARG A 50 -11.85 -7.77 -6.22
CA ARG A 50 -13.08 -7.15 -6.73
C ARG A 50 -12.81 -5.90 -7.55
N GLY A 51 -11.85 -5.07 -7.11
CA GLY A 51 -11.54 -3.80 -7.76
C GLY A 51 -10.70 -3.90 -9.03
N THR A 52 -9.96 -5.01 -9.21
CA THR A 52 -9.01 -5.15 -10.33
C THR A 52 -9.18 -6.41 -11.16
N GLY A 53 -9.79 -7.46 -10.61
CA GLY A 53 -9.87 -8.79 -11.20
C GLY A 53 -8.60 -9.64 -11.01
N ASN A 54 -7.61 -9.18 -10.25
CA ASN A 54 -6.44 -9.97 -9.88
C ASN A 54 -6.84 -10.98 -8.78
N ILE A 55 -6.71 -12.27 -9.07
CA ILE A 55 -7.19 -13.32 -8.17
C ILE A 55 -6.38 -13.33 -6.86
N ALA A 56 -7.09 -13.24 -5.75
CA ALA A 56 -6.51 -13.30 -4.41
C ALA A 56 -6.26 -14.74 -3.96
N HIS A 57 -5.17 -14.94 -3.25
CA HIS A 57 -4.85 -16.17 -2.55
C HIS A 57 -4.33 -15.84 -1.15
N CYS A 58 -4.65 -16.67 -0.19
CA CYS A 58 -4.11 -16.57 1.15
C CYS A 58 -3.54 -17.94 1.56
N LEU A 59 -2.26 -17.99 1.88
CA LEU A 59 -1.63 -19.17 2.46
C LEU A 59 -1.48 -18.96 3.97
N VAL A 60 -1.89 -19.95 4.74
CA VAL A 60 -1.88 -19.93 6.21
C VAL A 60 -1.08 -21.13 6.69
N ALA A 61 -0.18 -20.90 7.64
CA ALA A 61 0.51 -21.92 8.38
C ALA A 61 -0.22 -22.15 9.70
N GLU A 62 -0.54 -23.40 10.01
CA GLU A 62 -1.23 -23.81 11.23
C GLU A 62 -0.38 -24.83 11.98
N ASP A 63 -0.41 -24.74 13.31
CA ASP A 63 0.20 -25.73 14.19
C ASP A 63 -0.65 -26.99 14.36
N ALA A 64 -0.22 -27.91 15.21
CA ALA A 64 -0.92 -29.16 15.46
C ALA A 64 -2.29 -28.99 16.15
N ALA A 65 -2.51 -27.84 16.81
CA ALA A 65 -3.80 -27.51 17.43
C ALA A 65 -4.76 -26.82 16.41
N GLY A 66 -4.28 -26.47 15.23
CA GLY A 66 -5.02 -25.74 14.21
C GLY A 66 -4.97 -24.22 14.39
N ASP A 67 -4.11 -23.72 15.27
CA ASP A 67 -3.92 -22.27 15.46
C ASP A 67 -3.06 -21.68 14.35
N VAL A 68 -3.41 -20.45 13.91
CA VAL A 68 -2.63 -19.73 12.91
C VAL A 68 -1.31 -19.28 13.52
N VAL A 69 -0.20 -19.67 12.91
CA VAL A 69 1.17 -19.34 13.33
C VAL A 69 1.97 -18.60 12.25
N GLY A 70 1.37 -18.43 11.06
CA GLY A 70 1.93 -17.64 9.98
C GLY A 70 0.97 -17.51 8.81
N MET A 71 1.18 -16.49 7.97
CA MET A 71 0.42 -16.29 6.74
C MET A 71 1.19 -15.49 5.70
N VAL A 72 0.74 -15.58 4.45
CA VAL A 72 1.13 -14.67 3.37
C VAL A 72 -0.07 -14.40 2.45
N PRO A 73 -0.44 -13.12 2.28
CA PRO A 73 -1.47 -12.70 1.33
C PRO A 73 -0.84 -12.58 -0.07
N LEU A 74 -1.53 -13.04 -1.10
CA LEU A 74 -0.99 -13.11 -2.45
C LEU A 74 -2.03 -12.68 -3.49
N HIS A 75 -1.56 -12.09 -4.59
CA HIS A 75 -2.36 -11.89 -5.80
C HIS A 75 -1.63 -12.43 -7.03
N ALA A 76 -2.35 -13.15 -7.87
CA ALA A 76 -1.89 -13.49 -9.19
C ALA A 76 -2.19 -12.30 -10.13
N VAL A 77 -1.17 -11.52 -10.45
CA VAL A 77 -1.28 -10.36 -11.35
C VAL A 77 -1.03 -10.81 -12.77
N ILE A 78 -2.01 -10.58 -13.64
CA ILE A 78 -1.95 -10.96 -15.06
C ILE A 78 -1.97 -9.70 -15.91
N SER A 79 -0.94 -9.51 -16.72
CA SER A 79 -0.82 -8.37 -17.61
C SER A 79 -0.39 -8.80 -19.02
N PRO A 80 -1.11 -8.40 -20.08
CA PRO A 80 -0.65 -8.60 -21.43
C PRO A 80 0.69 -7.91 -21.73
N LEU A 81 0.98 -6.81 -21.01
CA LEU A 81 2.20 -6.03 -21.21
C LEU A 81 3.38 -6.51 -20.34
N PHE A 82 3.11 -7.00 -19.12
CA PHE A 82 4.13 -7.30 -18.13
C PHE A 82 4.23 -8.78 -17.80
N GLY A 83 3.37 -9.62 -18.36
CA GLY A 83 3.33 -11.05 -18.09
C GLY A 83 2.55 -11.39 -16.83
N LYS A 84 2.86 -12.54 -16.22
CA LYS A 84 2.17 -13.07 -15.05
C LYS A 84 3.11 -13.15 -13.86
N ALA A 85 2.71 -12.57 -12.74
CA ALA A 85 3.47 -12.54 -11.50
C ALA A 85 2.62 -12.92 -10.30
N MET A 86 3.22 -13.57 -9.30
CA MET A 86 2.67 -13.74 -7.97
C MET A 86 3.28 -12.67 -7.07
N VAL A 87 2.46 -11.82 -6.47
CA VAL A 87 2.95 -10.76 -5.58
C VAL A 87 2.31 -10.88 -4.20
N SER A 88 3.10 -10.66 -3.16
CA SER A 88 2.54 -10.57 -1.83
C SER A 88 1.82 -9.24 -1.70
N SER A 89 0.54 -9.35 -1.56
CA SER A 89 -0.48 -8.33 -1.53
C SER A 89 -0.40 -7.33 -2.69
N GLY A 90 -1.16 -7.58 -3.75
CA GLY A 90 -1.23 -6.71 -4.92
C GLY A 90 -1.56 -5.27 -4.54
N PHE A 91 -0.99 -4.31 -5.25
CA PHE A 91 -1.10 -2.86 -5.00
C PHE A 91 -0.60 -2.40 -3.63
N ALA A 92 -0.02 -3.29 -2.83
CA ALA A 92 0.51 -2.99 -1.50
C ALA A 92 1.98 -2.54 -1.53
N VAL A 93 2.38 -1.85 -0.49
CA VAL A 93 3.79 -1.49 -0.23
C VAL A 93 4.45 -2.46 0.76
N GLY A 94 3.65 -3.30 1.39
CA GLY A 94 4.02 -4.35 2.32
C GLY A 94 3.14 -5.59 2.11
N GLY A 95 2.89 -6.39 3.15
CA GLY A 95 2.06 -7.59 3.07
C GLY A 95 2.86 -8.84 2.70
N GLY A 96 4.15 -8.90 3.08
CA GLY A 96 4.99 -10.09 2.93
C GLY A 96 4.61 -11.21 3.91
N ILE A 97 5.52 -12.13 4.16
CA ILE A 97 5.27 -13.23 5.07
C ILE A 97 5.21 -12.72 6.52
N LEU A 98 4.11 -13.00 7.22
CA LEU A 98 4.03 -12.93 8.68
C LEU A 98 4.25 -14.33 9.24
N ALA A 99 5.23 -14.51 10.12
CA ALA A 99 5.54 -15.80 10.72
C ALA A 99 6.23 -15.60 12.07
N GLY A 100 5.87 -16.42 13.06
CA GLY A 100 6.48 -16.39 14.39
C GLY A 100 7.92 -16.92 14.43
N THR A 101 8.32 -17.73 13.45
CA THR A 101 9.68 -18.29 13.33
C THR A 101 10.15 -18.34 11.89
N GLN A 102 11.46 -18.39 11.69
CA GLN A 102 12.05 -18.51 10.35
C GLN A 102 11.63 -19.81 9.65
N GLY A 103 11.54 -20.92 10.38
CA GLY A 103 11.11 -22.19 9.79
C GLY A 103 9.68 -22.17 9.25
N ILE A 104 8.77 -21.40 9.86
CA ILE A 104 7.42 -21.16 9.35
C ILE A 104 7.48 -20.28 8.10
N ALA A 105 8.31 -19.23 8.13
CA ALA A 105 8.50 -18.34 6.99
C ALA A 105 9.00 -19.08 5.75
N ASP A 106 9.96 -19.97 5.92
CA ASP A 106 10.51 -20.77 4.81
C ASP A 106 9.48 -21.75 4.23
N ARG A 107 8.67 -22.40 5.07
CA ARG A 107 7.56 -23.27 4.61
C ARG A 107 6.50 -22.48 3.84
N LEU A 108 6.15 -21.27 4.30
CA LEU A 108 5.25 -20.40 3.56
C LEU A 108 5.85 -19.97 2.23
N ALA A 109 7.14 -19.63 2.19
CA ALA A 109 7.83 -19.26 0.96
C ALA A 109 7.86 -20.40 -0.06
N ASP A 110 8.09 -21.65 0.38
CA ASP A 110 8.04 -22.83 -0.47
C ASP A 110 6.63 -23.06 -1.03
N ALA A 111 5.60 -22.90 -0.20
CA ALA A 111 4.21 -23.01 -0.65
C ALA A 111 3.82 -21.90 -1.64
N VAL A 112 4.35 -20.67 -1.47
CA VAL A 112 4.18 -19.58 -2.44
C VAL A 112 4.78 -19.97 -3.78
N LEU A 113 5.99 -20.55 -3.82
CA LEU A 113 6.65 -20.98 -5.06
C LEU A 113 5.89 -22.11 -5.73
N GLN A 114 5.38 -23.08 -4.96
CA GLN A 114 4.53 -24.15 -5.49
C GLN A 114 3.28 -23.55 -6.16
N LEU A 115 2.56 -22.66 -5.47
CA LEU A 115 1.38 -21.99 -6.03
C LEU A 115 1.72 -21.14 -7.26
N ALA A 116 2.84 -20.43 -7.25
CA ALA A 116 3.30 -19.66 -8.39
C ALA A 116 3.59 -20.54 -9.61
N CYS A 117 4.18 -21.73 -9.40
CA CYS A 117 4.42 -22.72 -10.44
C CYS A 117 3.10 -23.27 -11.00
N GLU A 118 2.18 -23.69 -10.16
CA GLU A 118 0.84 -24.19 -10.55
C GLU A 118 0.08 -23.17 -11.40
N LEU A 119 0.16 -21.90 -11.02
CA LEU A 119 -0.48 -20.79 -11.71
C LEU A 119 0.35 -20.23 -12.88
N LYS A 120 1.53 -20.78 -13.16
CA LYS A 120 2.46 -20.34 -14.22
C LYS A 120 2.82 -18.86 -14.10
N CYS A 121 3.09 -18.39 -12.87
CA CYS A 121 3.58 -17.04 -12.61
C CYS A 121 5.10 -17.02 -12.76
N GLY A 122 5.64 -16.38 -13.80
CA GLY A 122 7.09 -16.36 -14.09
C GLY A 122 7.94 -15.68 -13.02
N THR A 123 7.35 -14.79 -12.22
CA THR A 123 8.03 -14.05 -11.15
C THR A 123 7.19 -14.10 -9.87
N THR A 124 7.87 -14.23 -8.73
CA THR A 124 7.27 -14.10 -7.41
C THR A 124 7.97 -12.96 -6.66
N GLU A 125 7.18 -12.07 -6.04
CA GLU A 125 7.69 -10.93 -5.26
C GLU A 125 7.00 -10.89 -3.88
N LEU A 126 7.80 -10.95 -2.82
CA LEU A 126 7.36 -10.78 -1.43
C LEU A 126 7.82 -9.40 -0.93
N ARG A 127 6.86 -8.58 -0.49
CA ARG A 127 7.08 -7.16 -0.11
C ARG A 127 7.12 -7.00 1.40
N GLY A 128 8.31 -6.87 1.98
CA GLY A 128 8.49 -6.84 3.43
C GLY A 128 8.21 -8.17 4.10
N GLY A 129 7.96 -8.16 5.41
CA GLY A 129 7.77 -9.35 6.22
C GLY A 129 9.07 -10.16 6.41
N ALA A 130 8.93 -11.42 6.79
CA ALA A 130 10.07 -12.32 6.96
C ALA A 130 10.77 -12.60 5.61
N ILE A 131 12.11 -12.55 5.62
CA ILE A 131 12.92 -12.82 4.44
C ILE A 131 13.21 -14.33 4.38
N PRO A 132 12.82 -15.04 3.29
CA PRO A 132 13.13 -16.47 3.14
C PRO A 132 14.63 -16.72 3.02
N HIS A 133 15.12 -17.86 3.55
CA HIS A 133 16.57 -18.13 3.65
C HIS A 133 17.28 -18.35 2.33
N GLN A 134 16.69 -19.09 1.38
CA GLN A 134 17.44 -19.57 0.19
C GLN A 134 16.73 -19.25 -1.13
N GLY A 135 17.54 -18.98 -2.14
CA GLY A 135 17.10 -18.88 -3.53
C GLY A 135 16.30 -17.64 -3.88
N TRP A 136 16.28 -16.62 -3.01
CA TRP A 136 15.63 -15.35 -3.25
C TRP A 136 16.63 -14.23 -3.44
N THR A 137 16.36 -13.36 -4.41
CA THR A 137 17.09 -12.10 -4.57
C THR A 137 16.45 -11.06 -3.67
N VAL A 138 17.19 -10.55 -2.68
CA VAL A 138 16.69 -9.52 -1.75
C VAL A 138 17.14 -8.14 -2.23
N LYS A 139 16.20 -7.23 -2.41
CA LYS A 139 16.44 -5.81 -2.74
C LYS A 139 16.05 -4.95 -1.55
N SER A 140 17.01 -4.26 -0.94
CA SER A 140 16.80 -3.41 0.26
C SER A 140 17.14 -1.93 0.04
N ASP A 141 17.61 -1.56 -1.15
CA ASP A 141 18.12 -0.23 -1.50
C ASP A 141 17.19 0.58 -2.41
N ALA A 142 16.16 -0.07 -2.96
CA ALA A 142 15.28 0.56 -3.95
C ALA A 142 14.20 1.46 -3.33
N HIS A 143 13.70 1.10 -2.15
CA HIS A 143 12.59 1.77 -1.50
C HIS A 143 12.82 1.97 -0.01
N ALA A 144 12.21 3.03 0.53
CA ALA A 144 12.16 3.28 1.97
C ALA A 144 10.72 3.56 2.42
N GLY A 145 10.37 3.08 3.60
CA GLY A 145 9.18 3.45 4.35
C GLY A 145 9.43 4.67 5.22
N PHE A 146 8.37 5.35 5.61
CA PHE A 146 8.43 6.58 6.41
C PHE A 146 7.32 6.54 7.46
N GLU A 147 7.69 6.44 8.70
CA GLU A 147 6.76 6.40 9.83
C GLU A 147 7.25 7.30 10.96
N SER A 148 6.33 7.95 11.66
CA SER A 148 6.61 8.80 12.81
C SER A 148 5.44 8.76 13.79
N GLU A 149 5.72 9.01 15.07
CA GLU A 149 4.70 9.24 16.08
C GLU A 149 3.93 10.54 15.80
N LEU A 150 2.64 10.55 16.15
CA LEU A 150 1.82 11.74 16.15
C LEU A 150 1.99 12.48 17.48
N ALA A 151 2.06 13.82 17.43
CA ALA A 151 2.16 14.64 18.64
C ALA A 151 0.81 14.70 19.39
N ALA A 152 0.85 15.19 20.64
CA ALA A 152 -0.31 15.15 21.53
C ALA A 152 -1.49 16.03 21.08
N ASP A 153 -1.22 17.17 20.43
CA ASP A 153 -2.23 18.13 19.96
C ASP A 153 -1.83 18.79 18.64
N ASP A 154 -2.71 19.64 18.10
CA ASP A 154 -2.51 20.29 16.79
C ASP A 154 -1.32 21.23 16.79
N GLU A 155 -1.09 21.97 17.88
CA GLU A 155 0.03 22.90 17.99
C GLU A 155 1.35 22.15 18.11
N ALA A 156 1.42 21.17 18.99
CA ALA A 156 2.58 20.28 19.14
C ALA A 156 2.90 19.56 17.83
N GLN A 157 1.87 19.09 17.10
CA GLN A 157 2.05 18.47 15.78
C GLN A 157 2.65 19.45 14.77
N LEU A 158 2.18 20.69 14.74
CA LEU A 158 2.74 21.72 13.86
C LEU A 158 4.19 22.06 14.23
N LEU A 159 4.51 22.12 15.53
CA LEU A 159 5.85 22.40 16.02
C LEU A 159 6.84 21.25 15.76
N ALA A 160 6.40 20.01 15.78
CA ALA A 160 7.22 18.84 15.46
C ALA A 160 7.67 18.80 13.99
N ILE A 161 6.92 19.44 13.08
CA ILE A 161 7.27 19.54 11.67
C ILE A 161 8.43 20.51 11.46
N PRO A 162 9.46 20.20 10.63
CA PRO A 162 10.60 21.08 10.37
C PRO A 162 10.19 22.49 9.94
N ARG A 163 10.92 23.51 10.41
CA ARG A 163 10.60 24.94 10.24
C ARG A 163 10.22 25.32 8.80
N LYS A 164 10.97 24.81 7.81
CA LYS A 164 10.71 25.12 6.40
C LYS A 164 9.35 24.60 5.94
N GLN A 165 9.05 23.34 6.25
CA GLN A 165 7.79 22.69 5.89
C GLN A 165 6.61 23.31 6.64
N ARG A 166 6.78 23.60 7.94
CA ARG A 166 5.81 24.30 8.77
C ARG A 166 5.42 25.68 8.20
N ALA A 167 6.39 26.42 7.62
CA ALA A 167 6.10 27.68 6.96
C ALA A 167 5.19 27.50 5.73
N GLU A 168 5.34 26.41 4.96
CA GLU A 168 4.47 26.12 3.82
C GLU A 168 3.05 25.73 4.28
N ILE A 169 2.94 24.97 5.36
CA ILE A 169 1.64 24.64 5.98
C ILE A 169 0.92 25.93 6.40
N ARG A 170 1.59 26.84 7.12
CA ARG A 170 1.00 28.12 7.56
C ARG A 170 0.50 28.96 6.38
N LYS A 171 1.29 29.06 5.31
CA LYS A 171 0.84 29.73 4.06
C LYS A 171 -0.42 29.11 3.48
N GLY A 172 -0.59 27.81 3.60
CA GLY A 172 -1.80 27.10 3.16
C GLY A 172 -2.98 27.35 4.10
N LEU A 173 -2.75 27.37 5.42
CA LEU A 173 -3.79 27.64 6.42
C LEU A 173 -4.33 29.08 6.33
N ASP A 174 -3.50 30.04 5.84
CA ASP A 174 -3.93 31.42 5.57
C ASP A 174 -4.81 31.54 4.30
N LYS A 175 -5.04 30.46 3.56
CA LYS A 175 -5.95 30.44 2.41
C LYS A 175 -7.35 29.98 2.84
N ASN A 176 -8.35 30.40 2.08
CA ASN A 176 -9.74 29.96 2.29
C ASN A 176 -9.92 28.50 1.83
N LEU A 177 -9.23 27.56 2.50
CA LEU A 177 -9.32 26.15 2.23
C LEU A 177 -10.24 25.50 3.25
N VAL A 178 -11.16 24.65 2.79
CA VAL A 178 -12.04 23.84 3.63
C VAL A 178 -11.54 22.39 3.58
N VAL A 179 -11.48 21.75 4.74
CA VAL A 179 -11.12 20.32 4.83
C VAL A 179 -12.36 19.54 5.17
N GLU A 180 -12.69 18.56 4.33
CA GLU A 180 -13.81 17.65 4.51
C GLU A 180 -13.31 16.22 4.60
N THR A 181 -14.00 15.39 5.40
CA THR A 181 -13.72 13.96 5.52
C THR A 181 -14.98 13.16 5.29
N GLY A 182 -14.86 12.01 4.65
CA GLY A 182 -15.97 11.12 4.40
C GLY A 182 -15.57 9.87 3.63
N ASN A 183 -16.51 8.95 3.43
CA ASN A 183 -16.31 7.71 2.69
C ASN A 183 -17.47 7.42 1.72
N GLY A 184 -18.33 8.43 1.48
CA GLY A 184 -19.49 8.31 0.60
C GLY A 184 -19.13 8.46 -0.89
N GLN A 185 -20.16 8.31 -1.72
CA GLN A 185 -20.04 8.37 -3.18
C GLN A 185 -19.45 9.71 -3.67
N ARG A 186 -19.89 10.85 -3.08
CA ARG A 186 -19.35 12.18 -3.40
C ARG A 186 -17.86 12.27 -3.12
N ASP A 187 -17.44 11.76 -1.95
CA ASP A 187 -16.05 11.85 -1.50
C ASP A 187 -15.15 11.01 -2.42
N LEU A 188 -15.62 9.82 -2.79
CA LEU A 188 -14.95 8.96 -3.77
C LEU A 188 -14.85 9.63 -5.15
N ASP A 189 -15.90 10.30 -5.64
CA ASP A 189 -15.89 10.97 -6.95
C ASP A 189 -14.91 12.15 -6.97
N TRP A 190 -14.88 12.93 -5.89
CA TRP A 190 -13.94 14.03 -5.72
C TRP A 190 -12.49 13.53 -5.60
N HIS A 191 -12.29 12.49 -4.79
CA HIS A 191 -10.98 11.86 -4.65
C HIS A 191 -10.46 11.32 -5.99
N TYR A 192 -11.27 10.54 -6.69
CA TYR A 192 -10.86 9.95 -7.96
C TYR A 192 -10.51 11.02 -9.00
N ARG A 193 -11.29 12.11 -9.08
CA ARG A 193 -11.00 13.23 -9.96
C ARG A 193 -9.64 13.86 -9.67
N VAL A 194 -9.37 14.18 -8.41
CA VAL A 194 -8.10 14.80 -7.97
C VAL A 194 -6.93 13.83 -8.18
N TYR A 195 -7.10 12.59 -7.75
CA TYR A 195 -6.07 11.56 -7.86
C TYR A 195 -5.71 11.25 -9.31
N ALA A 196 -6.69 11.11 -10.19
CA ALA A 196 -6.47 10.83 -11.60
C ALA A 196 -5.65 11.95 -12.29
N GLU A 197 -5.97 13.20 -12.02
CA GLU A 197 -5.18 14.33 -12.52
C GLU A 197 -3.77 14.33 -11.94
N SER A 198 -3.65 14.11 -10.64
CA SER A 198 -2.37 14.08 -9.94
C SER A 198 -1.41 13.03 -10.53
N VAL A 199 -1.86 11.77 -10.65
CA VAL A 199 -1.01 10.70 -11.18
C VAL A 199 -0.70 10.86 -12.65
N ARG A 200 -1.65 11.36 -13.47
CA ARG A 200 -1.40 11.69 -14.88
C ARG A 200 -0.29 12.75 -15.00
N ASN A 201 -0.31 13.80 -14.16
CA ASN A 201 0.73 14.83 -14.11
C ASN A 201 2.10 14.28 -13.71
N LEU A 202 2.13 13.17 -12.94
CA LEU A 202 3.34 12.43 -12.59
C LEU A 202 3.78 11.45 -13.68
N GLY A 203 2.94 11.19 -14.69
CA GLY A 203 3.21 10.24 -15.76
C GLY A 203 2.86 8.79 -15.40
N THR A 204 1.99 8.59 -14.43
CA THR A 204 1.55 7.29 -13.94
C THR A 204 0.10 7.03 -14.36
N PRO A 205 -0.24 5.85 -14.89
CA PRO A 205 -1.62 5.44 -15.13
C PRO A 205 -2.44 5.41 -13.84
N VAL A 206 -3.65 5.96 -13.88
CA VAL A 206 -4.57 5.93 -12.73
C VAL A 206 -5.05 4.51 -12.48
N PHE A 207 -5.24 4.14 -11.20
CA PHE A 207 -5.86 2.87 -10.82
C PHE A 207 -7.36 2.87 -11.12
N PRO A 208 -7.99 1.67 -11.22
CA PRO A 208 -9.43 1.58 -11.39
C PRO A 208 -10.18 2.28 -10.25
N ARG A 209 -11.22 3.04 -10.56
CA ARG A 209 -12.09 3.65 -9.54
C ARG A 209 -12.73 2.57 -8.64
N ALA A 210 -13.05 1.41 -9.22
CA ALA A 210 -13.56 0.27 -8.49
C ALA A 210 -12.61 -0.20 -7.37
N LEU A 211 -11.30 -0.14 -7.58
CA LEU A 211 -10.32 -0.48 -6.55
C LEU A 211 -10.47 0.39 -5.30
N MET A 212 -10.65 1.69 -5.47
CA MET A 212 -10.84 2.62 -4.34
C MET A 212 -12.22 2.41 -3.68
N ALA A 213 -13.26 2.19 -4.48
CA ALA A 213 -14.59 1.90 -3.98
C ALA A 213 -14.63 0.61 -3.14
N GLU A 214 -14.05 -0.48 -3.66
CA GLU A 214 -13.99 -1.76 -2.96
C GLU A 214 -13.13 -1.68 -1.69
N THR A 215 -12.06 -0.86 -1.70
CA THR A 215 -11.26 -0.62 -0.50
C THR A 215 -12.08 0.10 0.58
N LEU A 216 -12.79 1.17 0.23
CA LEU A 216 -13.68 1.87 1.19
C LEU A 216 -14.77 0.94 1.72
N ASN A 217 -15.41 0.16 0.84
CA ASN A 217 -16.44 -0.78 1.24
C ASN A 217 -15.92 -1.89 2.17
N ALA A 218 -14.74 -2.44 1.88
CA ALA A 218 -14.19 -3.55 2.64
C ALA A 218 -13.63 -3.14 4.01
N PHE A 219 -13.06 -1.93 4.11
CA PHE A 219 -12.49 -1.41 5.34
C PHE A 219 -13.51 -0.64 6.20
N GLY A 220 -14.61 -0.15 5.62
CA GLY A 220 -15.65 0.57 6.35
C GLY A 220 -15.10 1.76 7.13
N GLU A 221 -15.20 1.72 8.45
CA GLU A 221 -14.68 2.78 9.33
C GLU A 221 -13.15 2.83 9.40
N ASP A 222 -12.45 1.75 9.02
CA ASP A 222 -10.99 1.70 8.94
C ASP A 222 -10.43 2.33 7.64
N ALA A 223 -11.28 3.03 6.85
CA ALA A 223 -10.85 3.80 5.68
C ALA A 223 -11.71 5.05 5.50
N ASP A 224 -11.08 6.16 5.15
CA ASP A 224 -11.78 7.38 4.77
C ASP A 224 -11.01 8.19 3.71
N ILE A 225 -11.66 9.22 3.21
CA ILE A 225 -11.10 10.20 2.29
C ILE A 225 -11.10 11.55 2.98
N LEU A 226 -9.92 12.20 3.02
CA LEU A 226 -9.80 13.60 3.38
C LEU A 226 -9.58 14.42 2.10
N THR A 227 -10.43 15.44 1.90
CA THR A 227 -10.40 16.31 0.73
C THR A 227 -10.23 17.76 1.16
N VAL A 228 -9.30 18.47 0.51
CA VAL A 228 -9.14 19.91 0.63
C VAL A 228 -9.86 20.58 -0.53
N VAL A 229 -10.73 21.51 -0.18
CA VAL A 229 -11.64 22.23 -1.10
C VAL A 229 -11.27 23.70 -1.16
N SER A 230 -11.22 24.29 -2.35
CA SER A 230 -11.09 25.72 -2.60
C SER A 230 -12.21 26.16 -3.54
N ASP A 231 -12.94 27.21 -3.18
CA ASP A 231 -14.05 27.75 -3.98
C ASP A 231 -15.06 26.68 -4.42
N GLY A 232 -15.41 25.76 -3.50
CA GLY A 232 -16.35 24.66 -3.73
C GLY A 232 -15.83 23.53 -4.63
N LYS A 233 -14.53 23.50 -4.95
CA LYS A 233 -13.91 22.49 -5.81
C LYS A 233 -12.81 21.71 -5.08
N PRO A 234 -12.73 20.38 -5.21
CA PRO A 234 -11.66 19.59 -4.61
C PRO A 234 -10.32 19.91 -5.30
N VAL A 235 -9.30 20.25 -4.52
CA VAL A 235 -7.97 20.60 -5.04
C VAL A 235 -6.87 19.64 -4.59
N ALA A 236 -7.01 19.01 -3.42
CA ALA A 236 -6.15 17.94 -2.96
C ALA A 236 -7.01 16.89 -2.23
N SER A 237 -6.65 15.62 -2.31
CA SER A 237 -7.41 14.56 -1.64
C SER A 237 -6.52 13.35 -1.37
N VAL A 238 -6.81 12.63 -0.28
CA VAL A 238 -6.13 11.40 0.10
C VAL A 238 -7.12 10.40 0.67
N LEU A 239 -7.06 9.16 0.17
CA LEU A 239 -7.70 8.00 0.77
C LEU A 239 -6.70 7.38 1.74
N SER A 240 -7.13 7.17 2.98
CA SER A 240 -6.30 6.66 4.06
C SER A 240 -6.85 5.37 4.64
N LEU A 241 -5.96 4.52 5.13
CA LEU A 241 -6.28 3.31 5.89
C LEU A 241 -5.89 3.50 7.35
N TYR A 242 -6.65 2.91 8.26
CA TYR A 242 -6.42 2.91 9.69
C TYR A 242 -6.19 1.50 10.18
N PHE A 243 -5.07 1.25 10.85
CA PHE A 243 -4.73 -0.09 11.32
C PHE A 243 -3.80 -0.03 12.55
N ASN A 244 -4.18 -0.74 13.61
CA ASN A 244 -3.38 -0.88 14.84
C ASN A 244 -2.77 0.45 15.34
N GLY A 245 -3.60 1.50 15.42
CA GLY A 245 -3.20 2.82 15.93
C GLY A 245 -2.35 3.65 14.95
N ALA A 246 -2.22 3.22 13.71
CA ALA A 246 -1.58 3.99 12.66
C ALA A 246 -2.56 4.46 11.59
N VAL A 247 -2.38 5.68 11.05
CA VAL A 247 -2.98 6.13 9.81
C VAL A 247 -1.99 6.01 8.67
N MET A 248 -2.45 5.48 7.55
CA MET A 248 -1.65 5.34 6.33
C MET A 248 -2.32 6.10 5.18
N PRO A 249 -1.87 7.34 4.81
CA PRO A 249 -2.31 8.01 3.60
C PRO A 249 -1.84 7.22 2.37
N TYR A 250 -2.77 6.54 1.71
CA TYR A 250 -2.40 5.51 0.75
C TYR A 250 -2.46 6.00 -0.71
N TRP A 251 -3.59 6.46 -1.16
CA TRP A 251 -3.73 7.08 -2.46
C TRP A 251 -4.08 8.55 -2.30
N GLY A 252 -3.18 9.43 -2.72
CA GLY A 252 -3.39 10.85 -2.55
C GLY A 252 -2.63 11.70 -3.54
N GLY A 253 -3.03 12.96 -3.62
CA GLY A 253 -2.38 13.96 -4.44
C GLY A 253 -3.19 15.24 -4.56
N GLY A 254 -2.71 16.14 -5.40
CA GLY A 254 -3.37 17.41 -5.68
C GLY A 254 -3.32 17.75 -7.17
N ILE A 255 -4.32 18.47 -7.62
CA ILE A 255 -4.36 19.04 -8.97
C ILE A 255 -3.30 20.14 -9.13
N TRP A 256 -3.12 20.64 -10.33
CA TRP A 256 -2.08 21.65 -10.57
C TRP A 256 -2.20 22.88 -9.65
N GLN A 257 -3.42 23.38 -9.43
CA GLN A 257 -3.70 24.53 -8.57
C GLN A 257 -3.34 24.30 -7.10
N ALA A 258 -3.35 23.06 -6.62
CA ALA A 258 -3.01 22.72 -5.23
C ALA A 258 -1.63 23.24 -4.80
N ARG A 259 -0.70 23.39 -5.74
CA ARG A 259 0.66 23.90 -5.46
C ARG A 259 0.65 25.36 -5.00
N ALA A 260 -0.05 26.23 -5.72
CA ALA A 260 -0.15 27.66 -5.37
C ALA A 260 -0.91 27.86 -4.04
N LEU A 261 -1.85 26.97 -3.75
CA LEU A 261 -2.66 26.96 -2.54
C LEU A 261 -1.98 26.28 -1.35
N ARG A 262 -0.86 25.57 -1.54
CA ARG A 262 -0.26 24.68 -0.53
C ARG A 262 -1.23 23.60 -0.02
N ALA A 263 -2.19 23.20 -0.85
CA ALA A 263 -3.28 22.34 -0.44
C ALA A 263 -2.81 20.93 -0.04
N ASN A 264 -1.73 20.40 -0.63
CA ASN A 264 -1.14 19.14 -0.18
C ASN A 264 -0.52 19.25 1.22
N ASP A 265 0.06 20.39 1.56
CA ASP A 265 0.66 20.62 2.87
C ASP A 265 -0.44 20.72 3.93
N VAL A 266 -1.53 21.42 3.62
CA VAL A 266 -2.73 21.47 4.48
C VAL A 266 -3.36 20.09 4.63
N MET A 267 -3.49 19.34 3.54
CA MET A 267 -4.07 18.00 3.52
C MET A 267 -3.37 17.03 4.50
N TYR A 268 -2.04 16.94 4.43
CA TYR A 268 -1.33 16.00 5.31
C TYR A 268 -1.30 16.46 6.76
N TYR A 269 -1.18 17.79 7.02
CA TYR A 269 -1.31 18.31 8.37
C TYR A 269 -2.70 18.09 8.96
N ALA A 270 -3.74 18.34 8.18
CA ALA A 270 -5.12 18.07 8.59
C ALA A 270 -5.37 16.57 8.84
N LEU A 271 -4.77 15.69 8.01
CA LEU A 271 -4.86 14.24 8.20
C LEU A 271 -4.17 13.78 9.49
N MET A 272 -3.00 14.32 9.84
CA MET A 272 -2.34 14.02 11.12
C MET A 272 -3.26 14.35 12.29
N ASN A 273 -3.88 15.54 12.27
CA ASN A 273 -4.81 15.98 13.31
C ASN A 273 -6.11 15.15 13.34
N HIS A 274 -6.65 14.80 12.17
CA HIS A 274 -7.81 13.94 12.04
C HIS A 274 -7.54 12.53 12.59
N ALA A 275 -6.42 11.93 12.23
CA ALA A 275 -6.01 10.61 12.70
C ALA A 275 -5.83 10.56 14.21
N ARG A 276 -5.19 11.59 14.81
CA ARG A 276 -5.06 11.68 16.26
C ARG A 276 -6.43 11.76 16.95
N ARG A 277 -7.38 12.54 16.43
CA ARG A 277 -8.75 12.58 16.98
C ARG A 277 -9.48 11.24 16.87
N ARG A 278 -9.07 10.37 15.92
CA ARG A 278 -9.51 8.98 15.81
C ARG A 278 -8.75 8.01 16.72
N GLY A 279 -7.83 8.49 17.56
CA GLY A 279 -7.06 7.66 18.48
C GLY A 279 -5.78 7.05 17.87
N CYS A 280 -5.36 7.47 16.67
CA CYS A 280 -4.07 7.04 16.13
C CYS A 280 -2.92 7.72 16.87
N THR A 281 -1.86 6.98 17.08
CA THR A 281 -0.60 7.43 17.68
C THR A 281 0.52 7.54 16.67
N ARG A 282 0.37 6.92 15.46
CA ARG A 282 1.39 6.84 14.43
C ARG A 282 0.86 7.28 13.07
N PHE A 283 1.76 7.88 12.29
CA PHE A 283 1.53 8.27 10.90
C PHE A 283 2.50 7.51 10.01
N ASP A 284 2.01 6.54 9.26
CA ASP A 284 2.79 5.79 8.27
C ASP A 284 2.62 6.45 6.90
N PHE A 285 3.58 7.27 6.53
CA PHE A 285 3.57 7.99 5.25
C PHE A 285 3.81 7.08 4.03
N GLY A 286 3.92 5.78 4.27
CA GLY A 286 4.10 4.77 3.24
C GLY A 286 5.46 4.81 2.56
N ARG A 287 5.55 4.06 1.46
CA ARG A 287 6.77 3.83 0.70
C ARG A 287 7.09 4.98 -0.26
N SER A 288 8.40 5.20 -0.49
CA SER A 288 8.90 5.96 -1.64
C SER A 288 10.17 5.32 -2.22
N LYS A 289 10.36 5.47 -3.53
CA LYS A 289 11.62 5.09 -4.18
C LYS A 289 12.73 6.02 -3.70
N VAL A 290 13.87 5.46 -3.34
CA VAL A 290 15.04 6.23 -2.87
C VAL A 290 15.44 7.29 -3.90
N GLY A 291 15.66 8.52 -3.43
CA GLY A 291 16.05 9.67 -4.26
C GLY A 291 14.93 10.29 -5.10
N SER A 292 13.70 9.77 -5.07
CA SER A 292 12.57 10.34 -5.81
C SER A 292 12.02 11.61 -5.17
N GLY A 293 11.22 12.38 -5.94
CA GLY A 293 10.51 13.56 -5.41
C GLY A 293 9.65 13.27 -4.16
N PRO A 294 8.81 12.21 -4.16
CA PRO A 294 8.07 11.80 -2.97
C PRO A 294 8.95 11.42 -1.78
N TYR A 295 10.13 10.81 -2.01
CA TYR A 295 11.10 10.53 -0.97
C TYR A 295 11.60 11.82 -0.30
N LEU A 296 12.03 12.80 -1.10
CA LEU A 296 12.50 14.09 -0.61
C LEU A 296 11.37 14.87 0.08
N PHE A 297 10.16 14.80 -0.43
CA PHE A 297 8.99 15.42 0.18
C PHE A 297 8.77 14.90 1.62
N LYS A 298 8.79 13.58 1.83
CA LYS A 298 8.62 12.99 3.16
C LYS A 298 9.77 13.35 4.12
N LYS A 299 11.00 13.41 3.63
CA LYS A 299 12.14 13.91 4.41
C LYS A 299 11.96 15.37 4.83
N ASN A 300 11.41 16.23 3.95
CA ASN A 300 11.13 17.61 4.30
C ASN A 300 10.08 17.74 5.42
N TRP A 301 9.23 16.73 5.60
CA TRP A 301 8.27 16.62 6.70
C TRP A 301 8.89 16.14 8.00
N GLY A 302 10.19 15.80 8.01
CA GLY A 302 10.92 15.30 9.19
C GLY A 302 10.86 13.78 9.38
N PHE A 303 10.35 13.04 8.40
CA PHE A 303 10.32 11.59 8.48
C PHE A 303 11.67 10.98 8.09
N GLU A 304 12.18 10.09 8.92
CA GLU A 304 13.40 9.35 8.63
C GLU A 304 13.10 8.11 7.75
N PRO A 305 13.87 7.91 6.66
CA PRO A 305 13.68 6.77 5.78
C PRO A 305 14.17 5.46 6.42
N LYS A 306 13.31 4.45 6.42
CA LYS A 306 13.64 3.08 6.85
C LYS A 306 13.70 2.20 5.59
N PRO A 307 14.83 1.53 5.28
CA PRO A 307 14.92 0.64 4.11
C PRO A 307 13.82 -0.43 4.12
N LEU A 308 13.25 -0.72 2.96
CA LEU A 308 12.28 -1.80 2.77
C LEU A 308 12.92 -2.92 1.95
N SER A 309 12.79 -4.15 2.44
CA SER A 309 13.32 -5.34 1.77
C SER A 309 12.24 -6.04 0.97
N TYR A 310 12.52 -6.35 -0.29
CA TYR A 310 11.68 -7.13 -1.17
C TYR A 310 12.44 -8.38 -1.60
N SER A 311 11.83 -9.54 -1.43
CA SER A 311 12.37 -10.83 -1.85
C SER A 311 11.74 -11.23 -3.17
N ILE A 312 12.57 -11.44 -4.21
CA ILE A 312 12.12 -11.73 -5.56
C ILE A 312 12.71 -13.06 -6.01
N ARG A 313 11.89 -13.89 -6.65
CA ARG A 313 12.33 -15.13 -7.29
C ARG A 313 11.67 -15.31 -8.65
N THR A 314 12.44 -15.70 -9.65
CA THR A 314 11.96 -16.11 -10.98
C THR A 314 11.95 -17.62 -11.09
N LEU A 315 10.96 -18.20 -11.76
CA LEU A 315 10.84 -19.64 -11.88
C LEU A 315 11.93 -20.27 -12.77
N ASP A 316 12.40 -19.50 -13.76
CA ASP A 316 13.44 -19.92 -14.73
C ASP A 316 14.86 -19.54 -14.29
N GLY A 317 15.02 -18.96 -13.08
CA GLY A 317 16.32 -18.48 -12.58
C GLY A 317 16.86 -17.24 -13.29
N SER A 318 16.11 -16.63 -14.22
CA SER A 318 16.50 -15.39 -14.88
C SER A 318 16.54 -14.23 -13.88
N PRO A 319 17.35 -13.18 -14.12
CA PRO A 319 17.31 -11.99 -13.29
C PRO A 319 15.90 -11.36 -13.26
N PRO A 320 15.42 -10.89 -12.09
CA PRO A 320 14.14 -10.23 -12.00
C PRO A 320 14.04 -9.04 -12.97
N ARG A 321 12.92 -8.88 -13.65
CA ARG A 321 12.69 -7.74 -14.54
C ARG A 321 12.76 -6.43 -13.76
N ASP A 322 13.54 -5.49 -14.27
CA ASP A 322 13.58 -4.12 -13.74
C ASP A 322 12.52 -3.27 -14.47
N ILE A 323 11.36 -3.11 -13.85
CA ILE A 323 10.29 -2.20 -14.30
C ILE A 323 10.56 -0.83 -13.64
N ASN A 324 11.62 -0.17 -14.10
CA ASN A 324 11.99 1.16 -13.59
C ASN A 324 11.45 2.25 -14.51
N PRO A 325 10.46 3.07 -14.07
CA PRO A 325 9.92 4.19 -14.85
C PRO A 325 10.99 5.22 -15.27
N ASP A 326 12.10 5.32 -14.51
CA ASP A 326 13.18 6.25 -14.79
C ASP A 326 14.19 5.73 -15.81
N SER A 327 14.06 4.45 -16.23
CA SER A 327 14.91 3.90 -17.27
C SER A 327 14.70 4.63 -18.62
N ALA A 328 15.73 4.67 -19.47
CA ALA A 328 15.67 5.33 -20.78
C ALA A 328 14.49 4.83 -21.63
N LYS A 329 14.15 3.54 -21.49
CA LYS A 329 13.03 2.88 -22.19
C LYS A 329 11.67 3.46 -21.82
N TYR A 330 11.44 3.79 -20.53
CA TYR A 330 10.14 4.24 -20.05
C TYR A 330 10.01 5.77 -19.98
N ARG A 331 11.11 6.52 -20.03
CA ARG A 331 11.07 8.00 -19.97
C ARG A 331 10.22 8.63 -21.07
N SER A 332 10.31 8.14 -22.29
CA SER A 332 9.49 8.65 -23.41
C SER A 332 8.01 8.34 -23.22
N VAL A 333 7.67 7.15 -22.73
CA VAL A 333 6.31 6.73 -22.42
C VAL A 333 5.72 7.61 -21.31
N VAL A 334 6.46 7.82 -20.23
CA VAL A 334 6.08 8.71 -19.11
C VAL A 334 5.87 10.14 -19.60
N ALA A 335 6.78 10.68 -20.44
CA ALA A 335 6.67 12.01 -20.99
C ALA A 335 5.43 12.19 -21.89
N THR A 336 5.12 11.18 -22.70
CA THR A 336 3.90 11.15 -23.54
C THR A 336 2.65 11.07 -22.68
N TRP A 337 2.65 10.20 -21.64
CA TRP A 337 1.52 10.04 -20.74
C TRP A 337 1.14 11.36 -20.04
N ARG A 338 2.12 12.13 -19.59
CA ARG A 338 1.92 13.46 -18.98
C ARG A 338 1.18 14.44 -19.86
N LYS A 339 1.25 14.28 -21.19
CA LYS A 339 0.63 15.17 -22.17
C LYS A 339 -0.76 14.70 -22.62
N LEU A 340 -1.18 13.49 -22.25
CA LEU A 340 -2.48 12.97 -22.64
C LEU A 340 -3.61 13.82 -22.03
N PRO A 341 -4.68 14.09 -22.80
CA PRO A 341 -5.93 14.59 -22.25
C PRO A 341 -6.42 13.68 -21.11
N LEU A 342 -6.92 14.27 -20.02
CA LEU A 342 -7.32 13.50 -18.83
C LEU A 342 -8.37 12.41 -19.14
N PRO A 343 -9.39 12.63 -19.98
CA PRO A 343 -10.34 11.56 -20.34
C PRO A 343 -9.67 10.35 -21.01
N ILE A 344 -8.66 10.58 -21.86
CA ILE A 344 -7.91 9.51 -22.53
C ILE A 344 -7.04 8.76 -21.52
N ALA A 345 -6.33 9.48 -20.65
CA ALA A 345 -5.52 8.89 -19.59
C ALA A 345 -6.39 8.06 -18.62
N ASN A 346 -7.59 8.53 -18.27
CA ASN A 346 -8.54 7.82 -17.42
C ASN A 346 -9.18 6.60 -18.07
N PHE A 347 -9.30 6.58 -19.37
CA PHE A 347 -9.84 5.43 -20.10
C PHE A 347 -8.82 4.27 -20.14
N PHE A 348 -7.58 4.56 -20.53
CA PHE A 348 -6.55 3.52 -20.65
C PHE A 348 -5.83 3.22 -19.32
N GLY A 349 -5.77 4.19 -18.38
CA GLY A 349 -5.05 4.07 -17.14
C GLY A 349 -5.43 2.83 -16.32
N PRO A 350 -6.70 2.58 -16.04
CA PRO A 350 -7.15 1.41 -15.28
C PRO A 350 -6.75 0.08 -15.90
N TRP A 351 -6.79 -0.01 -17.22
CA TRP A 351 -6.42 -1.24 -17.94
C TRP A 351 -4.92 -1.53 -17.83
N ILE A 352 -4.07 -0.50 -17.90
CA ILE A 352 -2.61 -0.65 -17.76
C ILE A 352 -2.24 -0.91 -16.31
N SER A 353 -2.78 -0.10 -15.38
CA SER A 353 -2.37 -0.09 -13.98
C SER A 353 -2.73 -1.35 -13.21
N LYS A 354 -3.83 -2.04 -13.57
CA LYS A 354 -4.19 -3.33 -12.96
C LYS A 354 -3.13 -4.41 -13.15
N GLY A 355 -2.30 -4.28 -14.18
CA GLY A 355 -1.18 -5.19 -14.44
C GLY A 355 0.14 -4.77 -13.78
N LEU A 356 0.15 -3.69 -12.99
CA LEU A 356 1.33 -3.23 -12.26
C LEU A 356 1.37 -3.75 -10.82
N GLY A 357 0.29 -4.29 -10.30
CA GLY A 357 0.05 -5.09 -9.09
C GLY A 357 0.63 -4.64 -7.79
#